data_265feb8fbb266fcaecff197d677103a7
#
_entry.id   265feb8fbb266fcaecff197d677103a7
#
_cell.length_a   1.000
_cell.length_b   1.000
_cell.length_c   1.000
_cell.angle_alpha   90.00
_cell.angle_beta   90.00
_cell.angle_gamma   90.00
#
_symmetry.space_group_name_H-M   'P 1'
#
loop_
_entity.id
_entity.type
_entity.pdbx_description
1 polymer ?
#
loop_
_entity_poly.entity_id
_entity_poly.type
_entity_poly.pdbx_seq_one_letter_code
_entity_poly.pdbx_strand_id
1 'polypeptide(L)'
;ILIAEDTDSNYVLVKAILGKSYHLERAKDGMEAVTMFEELHPDLILMDMKMPNLSGLDATKIIRELSPGIPVIALTAYAYEHDRQAALDAGCNDFLTKPYTQEILKELINKYLKQTGVSSPG
;
A
#
# COMPACT_ATOMS: atom_id res chain seq x y z
N ILE A 1 8.50 -3.58 -1.57
CA ILE A 1 7.10 -3.15 -1.34
C ILE A 1 6.55 -3.85 -0.12
N LEU A 2 6.03 -3.09 0.81
CA LEU A 2 5.35 -3.65 1.97
C LEU A 2 3.86 -3.75 1.66
N ILE A 3 3.28 -4.91 1.88
CA ILE A 3 1.88 -5.16 1.61
C ILE A 3 1.16 -5.48 2.91
N ALA A 4 0.31 -4.58 3.35
CA ALA A 4 -0.50 -4.79 4.55
C ALA A 4 -1.84 -5.36 4.13
N GLU A 5 -2.04 -6.65 4.34
CA GLU A 5 -3.21 -7.39 3.89
C GLU A 5 -3.46 -8.57 4.81
N ASP A 6 -4.61 -8.59 5.47
CA ASP A 6 -4.92 -9.63 6.44
C ASP A 6 -5.47 -10.91 5.81
N THR A 7 -5.93 -10.84 4.57
CA THR A 7 -6.52 -11.99 3.88
C THR A 7 -5.49 -12.68 3.00
N ASP A 8 -5.26 -13.97 3.26
CA ASP A 8 -4.23 -14.71 2.52
C ASP A 8 -4.48 -14.72 1.01
N SER A 9 -5.72 -14.93 0.58
CA SER A 9 -6.01 -15.00 -0.85
C SER A 9 -5.73 -13.67 -1.56
N ASN A 10 -5.98 -12.57 -0.89
CA ASN A 10 -5.70 -11.26 -1.48
C ASN A 10 -4.18 -11.04 -1.59
N TYR A 11 -3.43 -11.46 -0.59
CA TYR A 11 -1.98 -11.36 -0.65
C TYR A 11 -1.40 -12.23 -1.77
N VAL A 12 -1.93 -13.45 -1.92
CA VAL A 12 -1.47 -14.36 -2.98
C VAL A 12 -1.68 -13.73 -4.34
N LEU A 13 -2.80 -13.03 -4.54
CA LEU A 13 -3.06 -12.35 -5.79
C LEU A 13 -2.01 -11.26 -6.06
N VAL A 14 -1.72 -10.43 -5.07
CA VAL A 14 -0.71 -9.38 -5.22
C VAL A 14 0.65 -9.99 -5.51
N LYS A 15 1.00 -11.05 -4.80
CA LYS A 15 2.28 -11.73 -5.01
C LYS A 15 2.39 -12.29 -6.42
N ALA A 16 1.30 -12.84 -6.96
CA ALA A 16 1.29 -13.36 -8.32
C ALA A 16 1.52 -12.25 -9.34
N ILE A 17 1.00 -11.06 -9.07
CA ILE A 17 1.15 -9.94 -9.99
C ILE A 17 2.52 -9.28 -9.88
N LEU A 18 3.01 -9.07 -8.68
CA LEU A 18 4.21 -8.24 -8.44
C LEU A 18 5.46 -9.01 -8.04
N GLY A 19 5.31 -10.25 -7.60
CA GLY A 19 6.42 -10.98 -6.97
C GLY A 19 7.63 -11.22 -7.84
N LYS A 20 7.47 -11.22 -9.15
CA LYS A 20 8.59 -11.42 -10.08
C LYS A 20 9.38 -10.15 -10.31
N SER A 21 8.75 -9.00 -10.12
CA SER A 21 9.38 -7.72 -10.43
C SER A 21 9.86 -6.98 -9.20
N TYR A 22 9.31 -7.29 -8.03
CA TYR A 22 9.59 -6.56 -6.80
C TYR A 22 9.77 -7.51 -5.63
N HIS A 23 10.58 -7.10 -4.67
CA HIS A 23 10.67 -7.80 -3.40
C HIS A 23 9.47 -7.40 -2.55
N LEU A 24 8.72 -8.37 -2.07
CA LEU A 24 7.51 -8.14 -1.30
C LEU A 24 7.65 -8.64 0.12
N GLU A 25 7.17 -7.85 1.08
CA GLU A 25 7.05 -8.24 2.47
C GLU A 25 5.61 -8.06 2.88
N ARG A 26 5.11 -8.91 3.75
CA ARG A 26 3.70 -8.87 4.14
C ARG A 26 3.52 -8.55 5.60
N ALA A 27 2.62 -7.59 5.88
CA ALA A 27 2.11 -7.35 7.22
C ALA A 27 0.67 -7.85 7.25
N LYS A 28 0.27 -8.50 8.34
CA LYS A 28 -1.07 -9.09 8.42
C LYS A 28 -2.09 -8.19 9.11
N ASP A 29 -1.63 -7.12 9.72
CA ASP A 29 -2.53 -6.13 10.32
C ASP A 29 -1.80 -4.79 10.38
N GLY A 30 -2.50 -3.76 10.86
CA GLY A 30 -1.94 -2.43 10.90
C GLY A 30 -0.77 -2.28 11.86
N MET A 31 -0.78 -3.01 12.96
CA MET A 31 0.34 -2.96 13.91
C MET A 31 1.60 -3.53 13.28
N GLU A 32 1.49 -4.68 12.61
CA GLU A 32 2.62 -5.24 11.90
C GLU A 32 3.10 -4.31 10.80
N ALA A 33 2.17 -3.64 10.12
CA ALA A 33 2.55 -2.72 9.05
C ALA A 33 3.43 -1.60 9.58
N VAL A 34 3.08 -1.01 10.71
CA VAL A 34 3.89 0.06 11.30
C VAL A 34 5.25 -0.48 11.72
N THR A 35 5.27 -1.62 12.41
CA THR A 35 6.53 -2.21 12.87
C THR A 35 7.44 -2.56 11.70
N MET A 36 6.90 -3.21 10.68
CA MET A 36 7.69 -3.60 9.53
C MET A 36 8.14 -2.40 8.70
N PHE A 37 7.32 -1.36 8.64
CA PHE A 37 7.73 -0.13 8.00
C PHE A 37 9.00 0.43 8.64
N GLU A 38 9.04 0.47 9.96
CA GLU A 38 10.20 0.99 10.65
C GLU A 38 11.44 0.12 10.48
N GLU A 39 11.25 -1.20 10.39
CA GLU A 39 12.38 -2.12 10.26
C GLU A 39 12.90 -2.21 8.83
N LEU A 40 12.00 -2.21 7.85
CA LEU A 40 12.36 -2.55 6.48
C LEU A 40 12.58 -1.34 5.58
N HIS A 41 12.05 -0.18 5.94
CA HIS A 41 12.11 1.03 5.11
C HIS A 41 11.70 0.76 3.66
N PRO A 42 10.46 0.32 3.45
CA PRO A 42 10.02 -0.03 2.09
C PRO A 42 9.93 1.21 1.20
N ASP A 43 9.97 0.98 -0.09
CA ASP A 43 9.86 2.07 -1.07
C ASP A 43 8.42 2.46 -1.35
N LEU A 44 7.48 1.58 -1.04
CA LEU A 44 6.06 1.81 -1.29
C LEU A 44 5.26 0.87 -0.41
N ILE A 45 4.08 1.30 0.01
CA ILE A 45 3.18 0.48 0.81
C ILE A 45 1.84 0.35 0.11
N LEU A 46 1.36 -0.90 0.00
CA LEU A 46 -0.03 -1.19 -0.35
C LEU A 46 -0.73 -1.47 0.97
N MET A 47 -1.71 -0.65 1.30
CA MET A 47 -2.34 -0.70 2.62
C MET A 47 -3.83 -0.99 2.51
N ASP A 48 -4.24 -2.17 2.96
CA ASP A 48 -5.66 -2.48 3.06
C ASP A 48 -6.27 -1.59 4.15
N MET A 49 -7.39 -0.99 3.86
CA MET A 49 -8.01 -0.07 4.81
C MET A 49 -8.71 -0.78 5.96
N LYS A 50 -9.13 -2.03 5.78
CA LYS A 50 -9.84 -2.77 6.83
C LYS A 50 -9.02 -3.96 7.28
N MET A 51 -8.42 -3.83 8.44
CA MET A 51 -7.63 -4.89 9.04
C MET A 51 -7.90 -4.93 10.54
N PRO A 52 -7.66 -6.09 11.18
CA PRO A 52 -7.84 -6.18 12.64
C PRO A 52 -6.74 -5.42 13.38
N ASN A 53 -6.95 -5.23 14.65
CA ASN A 53 -6.05 -4.59 15.60
C ASN A 53 -5.85 -3.10 15.34
N LEU A 54 -5.25 -2.74 14.20
CA LEU A 54 -5.08 -1.34 13.82
C LEU A 54 -5.48 -1.25 12.37
N SER A 55 -6.43 -0.37 12.05
CA SER A 55 -6.92 -0.23 10.68
C SER A 55 -5.86 0.35 9.77
N GLY A 56 -6.04 0.16 8.46
CA GLY A 56 -5.14 0.75 7.49
C GLY A 56 -5.11 2.27 7.56
N LEU A 57 -6.24 2.90 7.87
CA LEU A 57 -6.30 4.35 8.02
C LEU A 57 -5.40 4.81 9.17
N ASP A 58 -5.52 4.17 10.33
CA ASP A 58 -4.74 4.55 11.49
C ASP A 58 -3.26 4.24 11.30
N ALA A 59 -2.95 3.10 10.68
CA ALA A 59 -1.56 2.75 10.38
C ALA A 59 -0.95 3.78 9.44
N THR A 60 -1.71 4.22 8.43
CA THR A 60 -1.22 5.24 7.50
C THR A 60 -0.92 6.55 8.20
N LYS A 61 -1.77 6.96 9.12
CA LYS A 61 -1.52 8.20 9.87
C LYS A 61 -0.20 8.12 10.65
N ILE A 62 0.05 7.00 11.29
CA ILE A 62 1.29 6.80 12.05
C ILE A 62 2.49 6.81 11.11
N ILE A 63 2.41 6.05 10.02
CA ILE A 63 3.51 5.98 9.06
C ILE A 63 3.80 7.33 8.44
N ARG A 64 2.75 8.10 8.15
CA ARG A 64 2.92 9.41 7.53
C ARG A 64 3.63 10.40 8.45
N GLU A 65 3.42 10.27 9.77
CA GLU A 65 4.16 11.10 10.70
C GLU A 65 5.65 10.72 10.73
N LEU A 66 5.94 9.43 10.56
CA LEU A 66 7.32 8.95 10.57
C LEU A 66 8.03 9.22 9.23
N SER A 67 7.29 9.19 8.14
CA SER A 67 7.86 9.36 6.81
C SER A 67 6.89 10.08 5.89
N PRO A 68 6.98 11.40 5.79
CA PRO A 68 6.04 12.16 4.95
C PRO A 68 6.14 11.85 3.45
N GLY A 69 7.24 11.29 3.01
CA GLY A 69 7.46 11.08 1.58
C GLY A 69 7.18 9.71 1.02
N ILE A 70 6.90 8.71 1.86
CA ILE A 70 6.71 7.37 1.32
C ILE A 70 5.35 7.25 0.61
N PRO A 71 5.32 6.64 -0.60
CA PRO A 71 4.04 6.42 -1.25
C PRO A 71 3.22 5.35 -0.54
N VAL A 72 1.97 5.67 -0.24
CA VAL A 72 1.02 4.72 0.35
C VAL A 72 -0.19 4.66 -0.55
N ILE A 73 -0.52 3.47 -1.04
CA ILE A 73 -1.69 3.24 -1.88
C ILE A 73 -2.72 2.48 -1.07
N ALA A 74 -3.90 3.07 -0.90
CA ALA A 74 -4.98 2.45 -0.15
C ALA A 74 -5.68 1.40 -0.98
N LEU A 75 -5.94 0.24 -0.39
CA LEU A 75 -6.74 -0.81 -1.02
C LEU A 75 -8.05 -0.90 -0.26
N THR A 76 -9.16 -0.85 -0.98
CA THR A 76 -10.46 -0.86 -0.34
C THR A 76 -11.48 -1.62 -1.16
N ALA A 77 -12.49 -2.22 -0.50
CA ALA A 77 -13.58 -2.90 -1.18
C ALA A 77 -14.67 -1.93 -1.63
N TYR A 78 -14.59 -0.67 -1.18
CA TYR A 78 -15.65 0.30 -1.44
C TYR A 78 -15.11 1.50 -2.22
N ALA A 79 -15.88 1.92 -3.21
CA ALA A 79 -15.51 3.06 -4.06
C ALA A 79 -16.31 4.32 -3.71
N TYR A 80 -16.81 4.42 -2.49
CA TYR A 80 -17.58 5.59 -2.07
C TYR A 80 -16.67 6.79 -1.87
N GLU A 81 -17.20 7.96 -2.18
CA GLU A 81 -16.43 9.19 -2.10
C GLU A 81 -15.87 9.45 -0.70
N HIS A 82 -16.67 9.19 0.33
CA HIS A 82 -16.19 9.44 1.68
C HIS A 82 -15.07 8.46 2.10
N ASP A 83 -15.07 7.25 1.56
CA ASP A 83 -13.99 6.30 1.84
C ASP A 83 -12.70 6.75 1.17
N ARG A 84 -12.81 7.23 -0.05
CA ARG A 84 -11.68 7.76 -0.78
C ARG A 84 -11.10 8.97 -0.06
N GLN A 85 -11.98 9.87 0.36
CA GLN A 85 -11.55 11.08 1.06
C GLN A 85 -10.89 10.74 2.38
N ALA A 86 -11.42 9.77 3.12
CA ALA A 86 -10.82 9.34 4.37
C ALA A 86 -9.40 8.80 4.16
N ALA A 87 -9.19 8.02 3.10
CA ALA A 87 -7.87 7.50 2.80
C ALA A 87 -6.89 8.64 2.47
N LEU A 88 -7.31 9.58 1.67
CA LEU A 88 -6.47 10.73 1.32
C LEU A 88 -6.17 11.59 2.54
N ASP A 89 -7.16 11.81 3.40
CA ASP A 89 -6.97 12.60 4.61
C ASP A 89 -6.02 11.92 5.59
N ALA A 90 -5.98 10.59 5.59
CA ALA A 90 -5.06 9.85 6.44
C ALA A 90 -3.62 9.93 5.92
N GLY A 91 -3.43 10.35 4.69
CA GLY A 91 -2.11 10.51 4.10
C GLY A 91 -1.79 9.58 2.96
N CYS A 92 -2.78 8.82 2.45
CA CYS A 92 -2.56 7.96 1.29
C CYS A 92 -2.34 8.80 0.04
N ASN A 93 -1.44 8.33 -0.81
CA ASN A 93 -1.14 9.04 -2.07
C ASN A 93 -2.12 8.67 -3.16
N ASP A 94 -2.68 7.47 -3.10
CA ASP A 94 -3.59 7.00 -4.12
C ASP A 94 -4.51 5.95 -3.53
N PHE A 95 -5.43 5.44 -4.32
CA PHE A 95 -6.55 4.67 -3.86
C PHE A 95 -6.89 3.65 -4.94
N LEU A 96 -7.12 2.41 -4.56
CA LEU A 96 -7.42 1.35 -5.50
C LEU A 96 -8.57 0.51 -4.96
N THR A 97 -9.63 0.38 -5.75
CA THR A 97 -10.82 -0.36 -5.34
C THR A 97 -10.73 -1.83 -5.76
N LYS A 98 -11.02 -2.73 -4.83
CA LYS A 98 -11.09 -4.15 -5.15
C LYS A 98 -12.42 -4.49 -5.80
N PRO A 99 -12.46 -5.38 -6.76
CA PRO A 99 -11.31 -6.03 -7.38
C PRO A 99 -10.62 -5.10 -8.37
N TYR A 100 -9.33 -5.25 -8.50
CA TYR A 100 -8.57 -4.44 -9.46
C TYR A 100 -7.90 -5.36 -10.46
N THR A 101 -7.51 -4.80 -11.62
CA THR A 101 -6.84 -5.60 -12.64
C THR A 101 -5.32 -5.56 -12.42
N GLN A 102 -4.65 -6.53 -13.00
CA GLN A 102 -3.20 -6.58 -12.97
C GLN A 102 -2.60 -5.31 -13.58
N GLU A 103 -3.19 -4.85 -14.69
CA GLU A 103 -2.68 -3.65 -15.37
C GLU A 103 -2.78 -2.40 -14.51
N ILE A 104 -3.92 -2.22 -13.84
CA ILE A 104 -4.11 -1.04 -13.00
C ILE A 104 -3.13 -1.05 -11.83
N LEU A 105 -2.96 -2.19 -11.19
CA LEU A 105 -2.02 -2.29 -10.07
C LEU A 105 -0.60 -1.99 -10.53
N LYS A 106 -0.17 -2.57 -11.64
CA LYS A 106 1.17 -2.34 -12.15
C LYS A 106 1.39 -0.88 -12.54
N GLU A 107 0.39 -0.26 -13.14
CA GLU A 107 0.51 1.15 -13.50
C GLU A 107 0.72 2.03 -12.28
N LEU A 108 -0.05 1.80 -11.21
CA LEU A 108 0.10 2.59 -9.99
C LEU A 108 1.48 2.38 -9.36
N ILE A 109 1.93 1.14 -9.28
CA ILE A 109 3.25 0.85 -8.71
C ILE A 109 4.32 1.55 -9.52
N ASN A 110 4.26 1.46 -10.83
CA ASN A 110 5.27 2.10 -11.69
C ASN A 110 5.23 3.62 -11.54
N LYS A 111 4.05 4.19 -11.43
CA LYS A 111 3.90 5.63 -11.28
C LYS A 111 4.69 6.14 -10.09
N TYR A 112 4.57 5.47 -8.94
CA TYR A 112 5.19 5.96 -7.73
C TYR A 112 6.65 5.54 -7.59
N LEU A 113 7.01 4.36 -8.04
CA LEU A 113 8.41 3.92 -7.93
C LEU A 113 9.32 4.59 -8.95
N LYS A 114 8.79 4.91 -10.13
CA LYS A 114 9.59 5.66 -11.09
C LYS A 114 9.89 7.06 -10.59
N GLN A 115 8.96 7.66 -9.90
CA GLN A 115 9.17 9.01 -9.38
C GLN A 115 10.23 9.04 -8.30
N THR A 116 10.34 7.94 -7.56
CA THR A 116 11.36 7.94 -6.54
C THR A 116 12.64 7.41 -7.07
N GLY A 117 12.59 6.83 -8.23
CA GLY A 117 13.72 6.28 -8.65
C GLY A 117 14.50 6.85 -9.39
N VAL A 118 15.21 6.66 -9.67
CA VAL A 118 16.06 7.13 -10.27
C VAL A 118 15.97 7.03 -11.38
N SER A 119 15.61 7.09 -11.81
CA SER A 119 15.57 7.18 -12.82
C SER A 119 16.17 6.88 -13.70
N SER A 120 16.23 6.37 -14.13
CA SER A 120 16.79 6.01 -14.98
C SER A 120 16.63 6.57 -15.96
N PRO A 121 17.12 6.77 -16.59
CA PRO A 121 17.11 7.40 -17.54
C PRO A 121 16.52 6.77 -18.42
N GLY A 122 16.22 6.33 -18.39
CA GLY A 122 15.65 5.80 -19.39
C GLY A 122 15.40 5.44 -19.95
#